data_9ab4eb392edbd5faa95b55267a9f2051
#
_entry.id   9ab4eb392edbd5faa95b55267a9f2051
#
_cell.length_a   1.000
_cell.length_b   1.000
_cell.length_c   1.000
_cell.angle_alpha   90.00
_cell.angle_beta   90.00
_cell.angle_gamma   90.00
#
_symmetry.space_group_name_H-M   'P 1'
#
loop_
_entity.id
_entity.type
_entity.pdbx_description
1 polymer ?
#
loop_
_entity_poly.entity_id
_entity_poly.type
_entity_poly.pdbx_seq_one_letter_code
_entity_poly.pdbx_strand_id
1 'polypeptide(L)'
;IKFSSTTDLLDVTVERFVNTLVFAPETAAIGQPIRVFVQTTSDGLLIGGDPKELLGTTHVHLPSGLSVTLTNAFKILHQGLYYVDYTPIEEGTHVFHVVAFSQGTTSHGSAATNVLSQDLGGISDQIIKLNSILQETSDELDILKSEIAGFDSTLEQASNKIDESTGTISTSVEY
;
A
#
# COMPACT_ATOMS: atom_id res chain seq x y z
N ILE A 1 -31.87 8.69 -75.01
CA ILE A 1 -31.82 9.05 -73.56
C ILE A 1 -30.75 8.16 -72.93
N LYS A 2 -29.58 8.75 -72.58
CA LYS A 2 -28.51 8.06 -71.84
C LYS A 2 -28.75 8.32 -70.35
N PHE A 3 -29.00 7.29 -69.57
CA PHE A 3 -28.93 7.39 -68.13
C PHE A 3 -27.49 7.15 -67.71
N SER A 4 -26.85 8.16 -67.12
CA SER A 4 -25.58 8.07 -66.44
C SER A 4 -25.88 7.71 -64.98
N SER A 5 -25.55 6.51 -64.60
CA SER A 5 -25.57 6.08 -63.17
C SER A 5 -24.23 6.50 -62.59
N THR A 6 -24.20 7.59 -61.85
CA THR A 6 -23.13 7.92 -60.94
C THR A 6 -23.41 7.16 -59.63
N THR A 7 -22.68 6.07 -59.42
CA THR A 7 -22.63 5.42 -58.13
C THR A 7 -21.71 6.27 -57.25
N ASP A 8 -22.30 7.15 -56.42
CA ASP A 8 -21.58 7.79 -55.34
C ASP A 8 -21.26 6.66 -54.32
N LEU A 9 -20.01 6.23 -54.34
CA LEU A 9 -19.47 5.41 -53.26
C LEU A 9 -19.40 6.31 -52.04
N LEU A 10 -20.32 6.12 -51.10
CA LEU A 10 -20.19 6.65 -49.77
C LEU A 10 -18.96 5.97 -49.14
N ASP A 11 -17.88 6.72 -49.02
CA ASP A 11 -16.71 6.31 -48.26
C ASP A 11 -17.08 6.43 -46.78
N VAL A 12 -17.58 5.34 -46.23
CA VAL A 12 -17.89 5.27 -44.79
C VAL A 12 -16.59 5.02 -44.04
N THR A 13 -15.97 6.08 -43.57
CA THR A 13 -14.84 6.01 -42.67
C THR A 13 -15.34 5.48 -41.32
N VAL A 14 -15.10 4.22 -41.02
CA VAL A 14 -15.37 3.68 -39.68
C VAL A 14 -14.27 4.17 -38.75
N GLU A 15 -14.59 5.13 -37.89
CA GLU A 15 -13.68 5.55 -36.83
C GLU A 15 -13.60 4.42 -35.80
N ARG A 16 -12.41 3.86 -35.60
CA ARG A 16 -12.15 2.85 -34.58
C ARG A 16 -11.72 3.54 -33.29
N PHE A 17 -12.39 3.20 -32.20
CA PHE A 17 -12.05 3.71 -30.89
C PHE A 17 -11.11 2.73 -30.19
N VAL A 18 -9.88 3.19 -29.93
CA VAL A 18 -8.94 2.51 -29.05
C VAL A 18 -9.14 3.05 -27.63
N ASN A 19 -9.27 2.16 -26.65
CA ASN A 19 -9.37 2.52 -25.25
C ASN A 19 -8.22 1.87 -24.46
N THR A 20 -7.63 2.64 -23.55
CA THR A 20 -6.52 2.21 -22.69
C THR A 20 -6.92 2.40 -21.23
N LEU A 21 -6.98 1.30 -20.50
CA LEU A 21 -7.23 1.30 -19.06
C LEU A 21 -5.93 0.95 -18.33
N VAL A 22 -5.63 1.68 -17.29
CA VAL A 22 -4.45 1.48 -16.44
C VAL A 22 -4.90 1.17 -15.02
N PHE A 23 -4.35 0.12 -14.44
CA PHE A 23 -4.65 -0.30 -13.08
C PHE A 23 -3.35 -0.33 -12.28
N ALA A 24 -3.30 0.44 -11.22
CA ALA A 24 -2.21 0.48 -10.26
C ALA A 24 -2.78 0.33 -8.84
N PRO A 25 -2.02 -0.18 -7.87
CA PRO A 25 -2.46 -0.19 -6.48
C PRO A 25 -2.61 1.24 -5.96
N GLU A 26 -3.61 1.49 -5.11
CA GLU A 26 -3.85 2.82 -4.53
C GLU A 26 -2.68 3.29 -3.66
N THR A 27 -2.06 2.35 -2.93
CA THR A 27 -0.92 2.61 -2.05
C THR A 27 0.22 1.63 -2.30
N ALA A 28 1.43 2.07 -2.05
CA ALA A 28 2.63 1.24 -2.11
C ALA A 28 3.67 1.72 -1.08
N ALA A 29 4.63 0.85 -0.76
CA ALA A 29 5.80 1.23 0.04
C ALA A 29 6.97 1.63 -0.86
N ILE A 30 7.75 2.62 -0.42
CA ILE A 30 8.99 3.01 -1.08
C ILE A 30 9.95 1.81 -1.15
N GLY A 31 10.59 1.61 -2.29
CA GLY A 31 11.54 0.50 -2.51
C GLY A 31 10.88 -0.86 -2.75
N GLN A 32 9.56 -0.99 -2.62
CA GLN A 32 8.84 -2.23 -2.93
C GLN A 32 8.31 -2.21 -4.37
N PRO A 33 8.52 -3.29 -5.15
CA PRO A 33 8.01 -3.34 -6.52
C PRO A 33 6.49 -3.41 -6.52
N ILE A 34 5.88 -2.57 -7.32
CA ILE A 34 4.45 -2.58 -7.62
C ILE A 34 4.22 -3.04 -9.05
N ARG A 35 3.12 -3.74 -9.27
CA ARG A 35 2.74 -4.18 -10.61
C ARG A 35 1.60 -3.32 -11.13
N VAL A 36 1.83 -2.70 -12.28
CA VAL A 36 0.85 -1.88 -12.99
C VAL A 36 0.38 -2.66 -14.20
N PHE A 37 -0.94 -2.80 -14.35
CA PHE A 37 -1.55 -3.48 -15.47
C PHE A 37 -2.12 -2.47 -16.47
N VAL A 38 -2.05 -2.84 -17.75
CA VAL A 38 -2.60 -2.05 -18.85
C VAL A 38 -3.48 -2.96 -19.70
N GLN A 39 -4.70 -2.51 -19.95
CA GLN A 39 -5.62 -3.16 -20.85
C GLN A 39 -5.86 -2.28 -22.06
N THR A 40 -5.75 -2.85 -23.27
CA THR A 40 -6.02 -2.15 -24.53
C THR A 40 -7.17 -2.84 -25.27
N THR A 41 -8.15 -2.04 -25.67
CA THR A 41 -9.30 -2.52 -26.44
C THR A 41 -9.53 -1.64 -27.66
N SER A 42 -10.06 -2.22 -28.74
CA SER A 42 -10.63 -1.50 -29.87
C SER A 42 -12.06 -2.01 -30.10
N ASP A 43 -13.00 -1.09 -30.15
CA ASP A 43 -14.44 -1.40 -30.30
C ASP A 43 -14.93 -2.45 -29.26
N GLY A 44 -14.40 -2.39 -28.04
CA GLY A 44 -14.72 -3.31 -26.95
C GLY A 44 -14.01 -4.67 -26.97
N LEU A 45 -13.22 -4.95 -28.00
CA LEU A 45 -12.45 -6.19 -28.11
C LEU A 45 -10.99 -5.96 -27.69
N LEU A 46 -10.41 -6.92 -26.99
CA LEU A 46 -8.98 -6.87 -26.61
C LEU A 46 -8.10 -6.86 -27.86
N ILE A 47 -7.23 -5.87 -27.96
CA ILE A 47 -6.24 -5.77 -29.04
C ILE A 47 -4.86 -6.08 -28.48
N GLY A 48 -4.17 -7.04 -29.10
CA GLY A 48 -2.79 -7.41 -28.75
C GLY A 48 -1.80 -6.86 -29.78
N GLY A 49 -0.55 -6.70 -29.34
CA GLY A 49 0.57 -6.32 -30.18
C GLY A 49 1.87 -6.38 -29.40
N ASP A 50 2.98 -6.09 -30.07
CA ASP A 50 4.24 -5.89 -29.37
C ASP A 50 4.11 -4.69 -28.41
N PRO A 51 4.37 -4.87 -27.11
CA PRO A 51 4.27 -3.78 -26.15
C PRO A 51 5.10 -2.55 -26.53
N LYS A 52 6.23 -2.73 -27.20
CA LYS A 52 7.11 -1.64 -27.62
C LYS A 52 6.47 -0.75 -28.69
N GLU A 53 5.68 -1.36 -29.58
CA GLU A 53 4.97 -0.64 -30.63
C GLU A 53 3.65 -0.09 -30.13
N LEU A 54 2.90 -0.92 -29.38
CA LEU A 54 1.57 -0.58 -28.91
C LEU A 54 1.59 0.43 -27.76
N LEU A 55 2.53 0.29 -26.80
CA LEU A 55 2.62 1.12 -25.58
C LEU A 55 3.87 2.02 -25.58
N GLY A 56 4.26 2.48 -26.76
CA GLY A 56 5.55 3.11 -27.07
C GLY A 56 5.90 4.36 -26.26
N THR A 57 4.92 5.03 -25.64
CA THR A 57 5.16 6.27 -24.89
C THR A 57 4.50 6.19 -23.53
N THR A 58 5.14 5.51 -22.60
CA THR A 58 4.65 5.38 -21.24
C THR A 58 5.61 6.02 -20.27
N HIS A 59 5.07 6.87 -19.40
CA HIS A 59 5.83 7.59 -18.38
C HIS A 59 5.23 7.41 -17.00
N VAL A 60 6.10 7.43 -15.98
CA VAL A 60 5.72 7.68 -14.59
C VAL A 60 6.14 9.09 -14.24
N HIS A 61 5.19 9.91 -13.85
CA HIS A 61 5.44 11.24 -13.29
C HIS A 61 5.66 11.10 -11.78
N LEU A 62 6.79 11.56 -11.32
CA LEU A 62 7.23 11.49 -9.93
C LEU A 62 6.74 12.71 -9.14
N PRO A 63 6.63 12.60 -7.81
CA PRO A 63 6.28 13.74 -6.94
C PRO A 63 7.23 14.93 -7.07
N SER A 64 8.51 14.67 -7.36
CA SER A 64 9.54 15.69 -7.63
C SER A 64 9.33 16.48 -8.93
N GLY A 65 8.36 16.07 -9.77
CA GLY A 65 8.10 16.65 -11.10
C GLY A 65 8.94 16.02 -12.22
N LEU A 66 9.80 15.07 -11.89
CA LEU A 66 10.54 14.30 -12.91
C LEU A 66 9.63 13.25 -13.55
N SER A 67 10.05 12.75 -14.72
CA SER A 67 9.35 11.66 -15.41
C SER A 67 10.33 10.53 -15.75
N VAL A 68 9.90 9.29 -15.49
CA VAL A 68 10.63 8.08 -15.83
C VAL A 68 9.91 7.36 -16.98
N THR A 69 10.65 6.97 -18.01
CA THR A 69 10.09 6.25 -19.15
C THR A 69 10.06 4.76 -18.89
N LEU A 70 8.90 4.12 -19.09
CA LEU A 70 8.68 2.68 -18.91
C LEU A 70 8.48 1.90 -20.22
N THR A 71 8.67 2.52 -21.36
CA THR A 71 8.33 2.01 -22.70
C THR A 71 8.81 0.57 -22.97
N ASN A 72 10.01 0.20 -22.53
CA ASN A 72 10.60 -1.11 -22.81
C ASN A 72 10.42 -2.13 -21.67
N ALA A 73 9.70 -1.77 -20.62
CA ALA A 73 9.55 -2.59 -19.41
C ALA A 73 8.29 -3.46 -19.40
N PHE A 74 7.35 -3.22 -20.32
CA PHE A 74 6.09 -3.95 -20.39
C PHE A 74 6.27 -5.38 -20.83
N LYS A 75 5.56 -6.28 -20.16
CA LYS A 75 5.46 -7.70 -20.46
C LYS A 75 4.02 -8.04 -20.83
N ILE A 76 3.84 -9.01 -21.72
CA ILE A 76 2.54 -9.51 -22.12
C ILE A 76 2.06 -10.51 -21.06
N LEU A 77 0.88 -10.27 -20.51
CA LEU A 77 0.18 -11.21 -19.65
C LEU A 77 -0.77 -12.08 -20.50
N HIS A 78 -1.53 -11.42 -21.37
CA HIS A 78 -2.46 -12.01 -22.31
C HIS A 78 -2.67 -11.04 -23.47
N GLN A 79 -3.35 -11.46 -24.55
CA GLN A 79 -3.73 -10.57 -25.63
C GLN A 79 -4.48 -9.34 -25.08
N GLY A 80 -3.99 -8.14 -25.36
CA GLY A 80 -4.57 -6.89 -24.89
C GLY A 80 -4.39 -6.61 -23.38
N LEU A 81 -3.65 -7.44 -22.67
CA LEU A 81 -3.32 -7.27 -21.26
C LEU A 81 -1.80 -7.28 -21.07
N TYR A 82 -1.29 -6.20 -20.52
CA TYR A 82 0.13 -5.99 -20.29
C TYR A 82 0.37 -5.64 -18.83
N TYR A 83 1.61 -5.82 -18.38
CA TYR A 83 2.02 -5.36 -17.06
C TYR A 83 3.46 -4.85 -17.08
N VAL A 84 3.76 -4.00 -16.12
CA VAL A 84 5.11 -3.54 -15.80
C VAL A 84 5.31 -3.60 -14.30
N ASP A 85 6.49 -4.02 -13.87
CA ASP A 85 6.92 -3.94 -12.49
C ASP A 85 7.72 -2.64 -12.32
N TYR A 86 7.29 -1.79 -11.40
CA TYR A 86 7.90 -0.49 -11.11
C TYR A 86 8.25 -0.42 -9.62
N THR A 87 9.48 0.01 -9.30
CA THR A 87 9.91 0.21 -7.92
C THR A 87 10.00 1.70 -7.63
N PRO A 88 9.12 2.25 -6.78
CA PRO A 88 9.15 3.66 -6.43
C PRO A 88 10.36 3.99 -5.57
N ILE A 89 10.98 5.15 -5.83
CA ILE A 89 12.18 5.65 -5.14
C ILE A 89 11.93 6.90 -4.32
N GLU A 90 10.75 7.49 -4.42
CA GLU A 90 10.33 8.71 -3.70
C GLU A 90 8.97 8.48 -3.05
N GLU A 91 8.72 9.18 -1.94
CA GLU A 91 7.40 9.25 -1.31
C GLU A 91 6.48 10.23 -2.04
N GLY A 92 5.18 9.97 -2.02
CA GLY A 92 4.16 10.81 -2.62
C GLY A 92 3.45 10.15 -3.80
N THR A 93 2.72 10.94 -4.57
CA THR A 93 1.88 10.44 -5.65
C THR A 93 2.68 10.23 -6.93
N HIS A 94 2.74 8.99 -7.38
CA HIS A 94 3.28 8.59 -8.68
C HIS A 94 2.14 8.42 -9.67
N VAL A 95 2.20 9.08 -10.82
CA VAL A 95 1.16 9.02 -11.85
C VAL A 95 1.70 8.27 -13.07
N PHE A 96 1.10 7.12 -13.37
CA PHE A 96 1.39 6.33 -14.56
C PHE A 96 0.55 6.88 -15.72
N HIS A 97 1.21 7.31 -16.76
CA HIS A 97 0.57 7.79 -17.98
C HIS A 97 0.98 6.88 -19.14
N VAL A 98 0.02 6.14 -19.66
CA VAL A 98 0.21 5.18 -20.74
C VAL A 98 -0.41 5.71 -22.00
N VAL A 99 0.32 5.67 -23.08
CA VAL A 99 -0.16 6.02 -24.42
C VAL A 99 -0.12 4.77 -25.28
N ALA A 100 -1.28 4.30 -25.69
CA ALA A 100 -1.39 3.19 -26.64
C ALA A 100 -1.63 3.73 -28.05
N PHE A 101 -0.91 3.15 -29.01
CA PHE A 101 -1.03 3.47 -30.43
C PHE A 101 -1.40 2.22 -31.21
N SER A 102 -2.52 2.26 -31.93
CA SER A 102 -2.95 1.15 -32.77
C SER A 102 -3.67 1.65 -34.00
N GLN A 103 -3.30 1.15 -35.17
CA GLN A 103 -3.94 1.45 -36.46
C GLN A 103 -4.13 2.95 -36.75
N GLY A 104 -3.14 3.77 -36.41
CA GLY A 104 -3.19 5.22 -36.60
C GLY A 104 -3.97 6.02 -35.55
N THR A 105 -4.53 5.33 -34.53
CA THR A 105 -5.29 5.95 -33.46
C THR A 105 -4.47 5.89 -32.15
N THR A 106 -4.48 6.98 -31.38
CA THR A 106 -3.81 7.10 -30.09
C THR A 106 -4.85 7.11 -28.98
N SER A 107 -4.59 6.36 -27.92
CA SER A 107 -5.41 6.35 -26.70
C SER A 107 -4.54 6.58 -25.48
N HIS A 108 -5.09 7.26 -24.48
CA HIS A 108 -4.41 7.62 -23.25
C HIS A 108 -5.10 6.98 -22.06
N GLY A 109 -4.32 6.42 -21.15
CA GLY A 109 -4.79 5.91 -19.87
C GLY A 109 -3.90 6.40 -18.74
N SER A 110 -4.45 6.58 -17.55
CA SER A 110 -3.67 6.97 -16.37
C SER A 110 -4.17 6.30 -15.12
N ALA A 111 -3.25 6.04 -14.19
CA ALA A 111 -3.52 5.61 -12.82
C ALA A 111 -2.52 6.25 -11.88
N ALA A 112 -2.88 6.38 -10.61
CA ALA A 112 -2.00 6.95 -9.60
C ALA A 112 -1.81 5.99 -8.44
N THR A 113 -0.62 6.01 -7.84
CA THR A 113 -0.28 5.26 -6.63
C THR A 113 0.32 6.24 -5.62
N ASN A 114 -0.18 6.22 -4.39
CA ASN A 114 0.42 6.99 -3.31
C ASN A 114 1.49 6.12 -2.62
N VAL A 115 2.73 6.55 -2.69
CA VAL A 115 3.89 5.85 -2.14
C VAL A 115 4.20 6.41 -0.75
N LEU A 116 4.27 5.52 0.23
CA LEU A 116 4.50 5.83 1.63
C LEU A 116 5.87 5.30 2.07
N SER A 117 6.47 5.92 3.09
CA SER A 117 7.72 5.44 3.70
C SER A 117 7.58 4.05 4.33
N GLN A 118 6.36 3.74 4.80
CA GLN A 118 6.02 2.42 5.33
C GLN A 118 4.69 1.97 4.71
N ASP A 119 4.58 0.69 4.42
CA ASP A 119 3.31 0.12 3.98
C ASP A 119 2.32 -0.01 5.17
N LEU A 120 1.04 -0.11 4.87
CA LEU A 120 0.00 -0.28 5.88
C LEU A 120 0.16 -1.62 6.65
N GLY A 121 0.75 -2.64 6.02
CA GLY A 121 1.09 -3.90 6.65
C GLY A 121 2.14 -3.73 7.73
N GLY A 122 3.22 -3.00 7.44
CA GLY A 122 4.27 -2.69 8.42
C GLY A 122 3.76 -1.89 9.61
N ILE A 123 2.81 -0.96 9.40
CA ILE A 123 2.14 -0.22 10.49
C ILE A 123 1.28 -1.18 11.34
N SER A 124 0.53 -2.07 10.71
CA SER A 124 -0.27 -3.07 11.41
C SER A 124 0.59 -3.97 12.30
N ASP A 125 1.73 -4.45 11.80
CA ASP A 125 2.67 -5.28 12.57
C ASP A 125 3.27 -4.53 13.77
N GLN A 126 3.53 -3.23 13.61
CA GLN A 126 3.99 -2.38 14.72
C GLN A 126 2.91 -2.19 15.79
N ILE A 127 1.65 -2.02 15.40
CA ILE A 127 0.51 -1.93 16.32
C ILE A 127 0.34 -3.23 17.09
N ILE A 128 0.46 -4.39 16.45
CA ILE A 128 0.40 -5.70 17.09
C ILE A 128 1.52 -5.84 18.13
N LYS A 129 2.76 -5.46 17.78
CA LYS A 129 3.90 -5.45 18.70
C LYS A 129 3.68 -4.54 19.90
N LEU A 130 3.17 -3.32 19.67
CA LEU A 130 2.86 -2.39 20.77
C LEU A 130 1.81 -2.94 21.72
N ASN A 131 0.76 -3.59 21.19
CA ASN A 131 -0.25 -4.24 22.03
C ASN A 131 0.33 -5.37 22.88
N SER A 132 1.26 -6.17 22.33
CA SER A 132 1.96 -7.22 23.09
C SER A 132 2.78 -6.63 24.24
N ILE A 133 3.56 -5.56 23.98
CA ILE A 133 4.36 -4.87 25.01
C ILE A 133 3.47 -4.27 26.09
N LEU A 134 2.33 -3.68 25.71
CA LEU A 134 1.36 -3.14 26.68
C LEU A 134 0.80 -4.23 27.59
N GLN A 135 0.51 -5.41 27.05
CA GLN A 135 0.03 -6.55 27.83
C GLN A 135 1.10 -7.04 28.81
N GLU A 136 2.35 -7.22 28.35
CA GLU A 136 3.48 -7.62 29.20
C GLU A 136 3.70 -6.61 30.34
N THR A 137 3.66 -5.30 30.02
CA THR A 137 3.81 -4.25 31.03
C THR A 137 2.65 -4.26 32.05
N SER A 138 1.42 -4.55 31.60
CA SER A 138 0.27 -4.69 32.49
C SER A 138 0.43 -5.88 33.45
N ASP A 139 0.91 -7.00 32.94
CA ASP A 139 1.14 -8.21 33.76
C ASP A 139 2.25 -7.98 34.80
N GLU A 140 3.34 -7.27 34.41
CA GLU A 140 4.41 -6.88 35.34
C GLU A 140 3.91 -5.91 36.42
N LEU A 141 3.03 -4.98 36.09
CA LEU A 141 2.41 -4.08 37.07
C LEU A 141 1.53 -4.83 38.08
N ASP A 142 0.82 -5.86 37.66
CA ASP A 142 0.00 -6.66 38.55
C ASP A 142 0.85 -7.51 39.48
N ILE A 143 1.99 -8.03 39.02
CA ILE A 143 2.99 -8.68 39.86
C ILE A 143 3.53 -7.72 40.91
N LEU A 144 3.94 -6.51 40.50
CA LEU A 144 4.46 -5.50 41.41
C LEU A 144 3.45 -5.09 42.49
N LYS A 145 2.17 -4.95 42.12
CA LYS A 145 1.08 -4.67 43.06
C LYS A 145 0.95 -5.79 44.10
N SER A 146 1.06 -7.05 43.65
CA SER A 146 1.02 -8.21 44.56
C SER A 146 2.21 -8.24 45.52
N GLU A 147 3.41 -7.90 45.05
CA GLU A 147 4.62 -7.80 45.89
C GLU A 147 4.49 -6.65 46.91
N ILE A 148 3.99 -5.48 46.51
CA ILE A 148 3.74 -4.37 47.42
C ILE A 148 2.75 -4.76 48.53
N ALA A 149 1.66 -5.44 48.17
CA ALA A 149 0.69 -5.94 49.15
C ALA A 149 1.31 -6.96 50.14
N GLY A 150 2.21 -7.79 49.64
CA GLY A 150 3.01 -8.71 50.50
C GLY A 150 3.93 -7.96 51.46
N PHE A 151 4.57 -6.89 50.99
CA PHE A 151 5.40 -6.02 51.85
C PHE A 151 4.59 -5.34 52.94
N ASP A 152 3.41 -4.77 52.60
CA ASP A 152 2.52 -4.15 53.58
C ASP A 152 2.12 -5.12 54.67
N SER A 153 1.75 -6.36 54.33
CA SER A 153 1.42 -7.41 55.29
C SER A 153 2.62 -7.76 56.19
N THR A 154 3.83 -7.78 55.62
CA THR A 154 5.06 -8.07 56.38
C THR A 154 5.39 -6.94 57.35
N LEU A 155 5.21 -5.68 56.95
CA LEU A 155 5.39 -4.50 57.79
C LEU A 155 4.39 -4.49 58.97
N GLU A 156 3.14 -4.82 58.71
CA GLU A 156 2.10 -4.89 59.73
C GLU A 156 2.43 -5.97 60.77
N GLN A 157 2.90 -7.16 60.32
CA GLN A 157 3.35 -8.24 61.25
C GLN A 157 4.57 -7.81 62.07
N ALA A 158 5.52 -7.10 61.48
CA ALA A 158 6.71 -6.59 62.18
C ALA A 158 6.32 -5.55 63.22
N SER A 159 5.40 -4.63 62.89
CA SER A 159 4.87 -3.64 63.82
C SER A 159 4.19 -4.29 65.01
N ASN A 160 3.33 -5.25 64.79
CA ASN A 160 2.64 -6.00 65.85
C ASN A 160 3.63 -6.73 66.80
N LYS A 161 4.70 -7.32 66.25
CA LYS A 161 5.75 -7.95 67.08
C LYS A 161 6.54 -6.96 67.90
N ILE A 162 6.79 -5.77 67.40
CA ILE A 162 7.45 -4.69 68.13
C ILE A 162 6.57 -4.23 69.28
N ASP A 163 5.27 -4.05 69.05
CA ASP A 163 4.32 -3.66 70.08
C ASP A 163 4.19 -4.68 71.19
N GLU A 164 4.11 -5.96 70.83
CA GLU A 164 4.12 -7.06 71.78
C GLU A 164 5.40 -7.12 72.67
N SER A 165 6.55 -6.93 71.97
CA SER A 165 7.85 -6.92 72.68
C SER A 165 7.98 -5.70 73.62
N THR A 166 7.51 -4.55 73.17
CA THR A 166 7.51 -3.31 73.99
C THR A 166 6.60 -3.44 75.22
N GLY A 167 5.42 -4.04 75.02
CA GLY A 167 4.51 -4.35 76.14
C GLY A 167 5.11 -5.32 77.19
N THR A 168 5.81 -6.34 76.67
CA THR A 168 6.49 -7.34 77.56
C THR A 168 7.64 -6.70 78.38
N ILE A 169 8.41 -5.81 77.75
CA ILE A 169 9.49 -5.09 78.40
C ILE A 169 8.93 -4.14 79.51
N SER A 170 7.87 -3.40 79.17
CA SER A 170 7.21 -2.49 80.12
C SER A 170 6.71 -3.25 81.37
N THR A 171 6.07 -4.38 81.19
CA THR A 171 5.60 -5.22 82.33
C THR A 171 6.74 -5.81 83.13
N SER A 172 7.91 -6.09 82.58
CA SER A 172 9.06 -6.62 83.27
C SER A 172 9.90 -5.58 84.05
N VAL A 173 9.70 -4.30 83.74
CA VAL A 173 10.39 -3.17 84.44
C VAL A 173 9.60 -2.66 85.67
N GLU A 174 8.32 -3.02 85.78
CA GLU A 174 7.46 -2.63 86.93
C GLU A 174 7.58 -3.57 88.12
N TYR A 175 8.47 -4.59 88.11
CA TYR A 175 8.83 -5.45 89.23
C TYR A 175 10.25 -5.16 89.68
#